data_4aebaf57f7bb6dceeeba8d9d3897e78c
#
_entry.id   4aebaf57f7bb6dceeeba8d9d3897e78c
#
_cell.length_a   1.000
_cell.length_b   1.000
_cell.length_c   1.000
_cell.angle_alpha   90.00
_cell.angle_beta   90.00
_cell.angle_gamma   90.00
#
_symmetry.space_group_name_H-M   'P 1'
#
loop_
_entity.id
_entity.type
_entity.pdbx_description
1 polymer ?
#
loop_
_entity_poly.entity_id
_entity_poly.type
_entity_poly.pdbx_seq_one_letter_code
_entity_poly.pdbx_strand_id
1 'polypeptide(L)'
;MGSSSFELGESIRVVSDDYNNALLVYASPYEYGKIERILEKLDVIATQVLIEASIVEVTLVDGLQYGLEWIFQNGIGNDYSGEGLLDLGAGGIGAVVPGFSYTVSNSAGDMKAAVNALAEKSLVNVISTPSVLVLDNHTAAIHVGDQQPIQSMVSVTDGGVSQTSINYKDTGVKLEVTPSVNDGGLVTLDVMQSVTDVGPVDAATRQRSFTERNLSSRIAVRSGDSVVLGGLIRDNDTQSKSGVPLLMDIPVLGSLFSNTVNSTVRTELLVFITPKVVETDDELRALGVEMRDRMQGITDFSDVPIDLEQRDPQ
;
A
#
# COMPACT_ATOMS: atom_id res chain seq x y z
N MET A 1 -27.25 28.97 21.01
CA MET A 1 -26.55 29.57 19.88
C MET A 1 -26.33 31.04 20.24
N GLY A 2 -25.13 31.39 20.61
CA GLY A 2 -24.84 32.72 21.17
C GLY A 2 -24.29 33.64 20.09
N SER A 3 -24.98 34.70 19.82
CA SER A 3 -24.39 35.86 19.12
C SER A 3 -23.27 36.43 20.01
N SER A 4 -22.03 36.32 19.55
CA SER A 4 -20.91 36.96 20.24
C SER A 4 -20.90 38.45 19.88
N SER A 5 -21.21 39.32 20.87
CA SER A 5 -21.05 40.75 20.75
C SER A 5 -19.71 41.14 21.35
N PHE A 6 -18.88 41.84 20.57
CA PHE A 6 -17.61 42.38 21.03
C PHE A 6 -17.72 43.91 21.12
N GLU A 7 -17.49 44.50 22.30
CA GLU A 7 -17.46 45.94 22.53
C GLU A 7 -16.01 46.45 22.51
N LEU A 8 -15.63 47.19 21.48
CA LEU A 8 -14.34 47.88 21.34
C LEU A 8 -14.50 49.37 21.69
N GLY A 9 -14.63 49.66 23.02
CA GLY A 9 -14.83 51.06 23.47
C GLY A 9 -16.28 51.55 23.42
N GLU A 10 -16.56 52.75 23.98
CA GLU A 10 -17.93 53.28 24.12
C GLU A 10 -18.65 53.61 22.78
N SER A 11 -17.96 53.55 21.63
CA SER A 11 -18.50 53.98 20.33
C SER A 11 -18.61 52.88 19.26
N ILE A 12 -18.05 51.69 19.47
CA ILE A 12 -18.04 50.61 18.46
C ILE A 12 -18.79 49.39 18.99
N ARG A 13 -19.79 48.94 18.25
CA ARG A 13 -20.53 47.71 18.51
C ARG A 13 -20.56 46.86 17.26
N VAL A 14 -20.07 45.60 17.35
CA VAL A 14 -20.10 44.61 16.26
C VAL A 14 -20.90 43.41 16.72
N VAL A 15 -21.87 42.98 15.92
CA VAL A 15 -22.70 41.83 16.13
C VAL A 15 -22.62 40.93 14.90
N SER A 16 -22.26 39.63 15.09
CA SER A 16 -22.27 38.64 14.02
C SER A 16 -23.68 38.08 13.79
N ASP A 17 -24.05 37.96 12.53
CA ASP A 17 -25.21 37.21 12.06
C ASP A 17 -24.71 36.01 11.26
N ASP A 18 -24.54 34.89 11.94
CA ASP A 18 -23.99 33.69 11.36
C ASP A 18 -24.95 33.03 10.34
N TYR A 19 -26.25 33.34 10.44
CA TYR A 19 -27.27 32.82 9.52
C TYR A 19 -27.18 33.46 8.12
N ASN A 20 -26.95 34.80 8.09
CA ASN A 20 -26.85 35.53 6.84
C ASN A 20 -25.38 35.78 6.43
N ASN A 21 -24.40 35.22 7.16
CA ASN A 21 -22.98 35.49 6.97
C ASN A 21 -22.66 36.97 6.90
N ALA A 22 -23.18 37.76 7.85
CA ALA A 22 -23.12 39.21 7.86
C ALA A 22 -22.66 39.73 9.23
N LEU A 23 -22.09 40.96 9.19
CA LEU A 23 -21.70 41.71 10.38
C LEU A 23 -22.54 42.99 10.47
N LEU A 24 -23.22 43.21 11.60
CA LEU A 24 -23.84 44.49 11.92
C LEU A 24 -22.84 45.31 12.71
N VAL A 25 -22.42 46.42 12.11
CA VAL A 25 -21.44 47.32 12.73
C VAL A 25 -22.12 48.66 13.05
N TYR A 26 -22.12 49.02 14.33
CA TYR A 26 -22.51 50.36 14.79
C TYR A 26 -21.23 51.12 15.21
N ALA A 27 -20.87 52.14 14.46
CA ALA A 27 -19.64 52.90 14.68
C ALA A 27 -19.75 54.31 14.05
N SER A 28 -18.83 55.23 14.41
CA SER A 28 -18.69 56.47 13.68
C SER A 28 -18.17 56.28 12.25
N PRO A 29 -18.41 57.19 11.29
CA PRO A 29 -17.92 57.03 9.91
C PRO A 29 -16.41 56.82 9.78
N TYR A 30 -15.64 57.39 10.67
CA TYR A 30 -14.18 57.24 10.70
C TYR A 30 -13.76 55.84 11.19
N GLU A 31 -14.43 55.34 12.20
CA GLU A 31 -14.17 53.99 12.77
C GLU A 31 -14.67 52.90 11.83
N TYR A 32 -15.83 53.09 11.19
CA TYR A 32 -16.35 52.18 10.17
C TYR A 32 -15.34 51.98 9.03
N GLY A 33 -14.76 53.06 8.50
CA GLY A 33 -13.76 52.97 7.44
C GLY A 33 -12.43 52.30 7.86
N LYS A 34 -12.14 52.19 9.16
CA LYS A 34 -11.03 51.34 9.65
C LYS A 34 -11.42 49.88 9.69
N ILE A 35 -12.63 49.59 10.16
CA ILE A 35 -13.17 48.21 10.23
C ILE A 35 -13.29 47.64 8.84
N GLU A 36 -13.84 48.39 7.88
CA GLU A 36 -13.97 47.98 6.48
C GLU A 36 -12.62 47.58 5.87
N ARG A 37 -11.58 48.40 6.04
CA ARG A 37 -10.22 48.05 5.55
C ARG A 37 -9.57 46.84 6.25
N ILE A 38 -9.97 46.56 7.49
CA ILE A 38 -9.51 45.35 8.20
C ILE A 38 -10.26 44.15 7.67
N LEU A 39 -11.58 44.27 7.47
CA LEU A 39 -12.41 43.21 6.92
C LEU A 39 -12.00 42.79 5.51
N GLU A 40 -11.73 43.78 4.63
CA GLU A 40 -11.20 43.51 3.26
C GLU A 40 -9.89 42.70 3.27
N LYS A 41 -9.10 42.83 4.34
CA LYS A 41 -7.87 42.02 4.50
C LYS A 41 -8.09 40.66 5.13
N LEU A 42 -9.19 40.48 5.86
CA LEU A 42 -9.53 39.23 6.54
C LEU A 42 -10.47 38.34 5.71
N ASP A 43 -11.33 38.97 4.90
CA ASP A 43 -12.28 38.30 4.02
C ASP A 43 -11.59 37.90 2.71
N VAL A 44 -10.63 37.05 2.82
CA VAL A 44 -9.91 36.42 1.70
C VAL A 44 -10.33 34.97 1.55
N ILE A 45 -10.31 34.47 0.31
CA ILE A 45 -10.58 33.05 0.02
C ILE A 45 -9.57 32.23 0.80
N ALA A 46 -10.09 31.24 1.54
CA ALA A 46 -9.23 30.36 2.29
C ALA A 46 -8.34 29.54 1.35
N THR A 47 -7.03 29.64 1.54
CA THR A 47 -6.04 28.88 0.78
C THR A 47 -6.29 27.39 0.93
N GLN A 48 -6.25 26.68 -0.19
CA GLN A 48 -6.37 25.22 -0.24
C GLN A 48 -5.08 24.58 -0.71
N VAL A 49 -4.84 23.36 -0.30
CA VAL A 49 -3.67 22.59 -0.72
C VAL A 49 -4.14 21.25 -1.25
N LEU A 50 -3.85 20.98 -2.51
CA LEU A 50 -3.90 19.62 -3.03
C LEU A 50 -2.64 18.88 -2.59
N ILE A 51 -2.81 17.73 -1.98
CA ILE A 51 -1.72 16.90 -1.52
C ILE A 51 -1.80 15.57 -2.26
N GLU A 52 -0.77 15.26 -3.03
CA GLU A 52 -0.61 14.00 -3.73
C GLU A 52 0.54 13.21 -3.06
N ALA A 53 0.22 12.07 -2.47
CA ALA A 53 1.23 11.14 -2.00
C ALA A 53 1.42 10.06 -3.06
N SER A 54 2.66 9.59 -3.25
CA SER A 54 2.96 8.50 -4.15
C SER A 54 3.79 7.45 -3.44
N ILE A 55 3.30 6.23 -3.48
CA ILE A 55 3.93 5.06 -2.88
C ILE A 55 4.32 4.15 -4.03
N VAL A 56 5.61 3.92 -4.17
CA VAL A 56 6.16 3.02 -5.19
C VAL A 56 6.84 1.87 -4.47
N GLU A 57 6.38 0.66 -4.75
CA GLU A 57 7.00 -0.57 -4.26
C GLU A 57 7.38 -1.43 -5.45
N VAL A 58 8.63 -1.86 -5.46
CA VAL A 58 9.17 -2.76 -6.48
C VAL A 58 9.72 -3.99 -5.77
N THR A 59 9.20 -5.16 -6.12
CA THR A 59 9.71 -6.44 -5.64
C THR A 59 10.25 -7.25 -6.81
N LEU A 60 11.54 -7.55 -6.75
CA LEU A 60 12.24 -8.41 -7.68
C LEU A 60 12.52 -9.76 -7.01
N VAL A 61 12.07 -10.82 -7.65
CA VAL A 61 12.39 -12.20 -7.26
C VAL A 61 13.24 -12.83 -8.34
N ASP A 62 14.42 -13.34 -7.97
CA ASP A 62 15.32 -14.10 -8.83
C ASP A 62 15.64 -15.42 -8.15
N GLY A 63 15.17 -16.50 -8.72
CA GLY A 63 15.32 -17.87 -8.19
C GLY A 63 16.06 -18.76 -9.19
N LEU A 64 17.04 -19.52 -8.69
CA LEU A 64 17.73 -20.55 -9.45
C LEU A 64 17.81 -21.83 -8.63
N GLN A 65 17.22 -22.89 -9.16
CA GLN A 65 17.28 -24.23 -8.57
C GLN A 65 17.86 -25.20 -9.59
N TYR A 66 18.83 -25.98 -9.20
CA TYR A 66 19.38 -27.07 -10.03
C TYR A 66 19.88 -28.22 -9.17
N GLY A 67 19.76 -29.43 -9.70
CA GLY A 67 20.25 -30.65 -9.02
C GLY A 67 20.04 -31.89 -9.83
N LEU A 68 20.59 -32.99 -9.33
CA LEU A 68 20.45 -34.35 -9.87
C LEU A 68 19.80 -35.21 -8.82
N GLU A 69 18.70 -35.82 -9.19
CA GLU A 69 18.02 -36.89 -8.42
C GLU A 69 18.37 -38.24 -9.02
N TRP A 70 18.59 -39.22 -8.19
CA TRP A 70 18.90 -40.57 -8.67
C TRP A 70 18.48 -41.66 -7.69
N ILE A 71 18.18 -42.82 -8.24
CA ILE A 71 17.94 -44.09 -7.50
C ILE A 71 18.74 -45.21 -8.13
N PHE A 72 19.41 -45.96 -7.31
CA PHE A 72 19.94 -47.27 -7.72
C PHE A 72 19.52 -48.33 -6.72
N GLN A 73 19.19 -49.50 -7.26
CA GLN A 73 18.87 -50.67 -6.51
C GLN A 73 19.87 -51.76 -6.85
N ASN A 74 20.41 -52.42 -5.83
CA ASN A 74 21.38 -53.49 -6.00
C ASN A 74 20.99 -54.69 -5.13
N GLY A 75 21.03 -55.91 -5.71
CA GLY A 75 20.88 -57.15 -4.99
C GLY A 75 22.16 -57.49 -4.24
N ILE A 76 22.07 -57.73 -2.94
CA ILE A 76 23.21 -58.16 -2.10
C ILE A 76 23.00 -59.63 -1.69
N GLY A 77 23.49 -60.52 -2.55
CA GLY A 77 23.26 -61.97 -2.33
C GLY A 77 21.82 -62.36 -2.70
N ASN A 78 21.38 -63.58 -2.15
CA ASN A 78 20.09 -64.15 -2.53
C ASN A 78 18.90 -63.61 -1.73
N ASP A 79 19.14 -62.92 -0.57
CA ASP A 79 18.06 -62.53 0.37
C ASP A 79 18.00 -61.06 0.72
N TYR A 80 18.93 -60.21 0.22
CA TYR A 80 19.02 -58.82 0.56
C TYR A 80 19.07 -57.94 -0.69
N SER A 81 18.37 -56.80 -0.65
CA SER A 81 18.46 -55.73 -1.66
C SER A 81 18.88 -54.41 -1.00
N GLY A 82 19.82 -53.69 -1.62
CA GLY A 82 20.20 -52.34 -1.23
C GLY A 82 19.57 -51.32 -2.17
N GLU A 83 19.10 -50.24 -1.62
CA GLU A 83 18.58 -49.10 -2.37
C GLU A 83 19.32 -47.83 -1.97
N GLY A 84 19.85 -47.09 -2.93
CA GLY A 84 20.40 -45.77 -2.76
C GLY A 84 19.50 -44.76 -3.46
N LEU A 85 19.03 -43.75 -2.72
CA LEU A 85 18.10 -42.71 -3.20
C LEU A 85 18.64 -41.35 -2.87
N LEU A 86 18.74 -40.47 -3.85
CA LEU A 86 18.81 -39.03 -3.68
C LEU A 86 17.57 -38.42 -4.32
N ASP A 87 16.59 -38.05 -3.48
CA ASP A 87 15.35 -37.36 -3.84
C ASP A 87 15.39 -35.98 -3.22
N LEU A 88 15.10 -34.95 -4.02
CA LEU A 88 15.22 -33.54 -3.67
C LEU A 88 13.86 -32.87 -3.45
N GLY A 89 12.79 -33.62 -3.52
CA GLY A 89 11.42 -33.12 -3.36
C GLY A 89 10.47 -34.12 -2.69
N ALA A 90 9.28 -33.63 -2.33
CA ALA A 90 8.24 -34.44 -1.68
C ALA A 90 7.49 -35.40 -2.60
N GLY A 91 7.86 -35.47 -3.89
CA GLY A 91 7.15 -36.24 -4.92
C GLY A 91 7.87 -37.44 -5.51
N GLY A 92 9.08 -37.77 -5.03
CA GLY A 92 9.94 -38.82 -5.62
C GLY A 92 10.70 -38.34 -6.85
N ILE A 93 11.56 -39.19 -7.41
CA ILE A 93 12.39 -38.85 -8.58
C ILE A 93 11.49 -38.56 -9.78
N GLY A 94 11.54 -37.34 -10.31
CA GLY A 94 10.68 -36.94 -11.39
C GLY A 94 11.06 -35.62 -12.09
N ALA A 95 10.35 -35.32 -13.15
CA ALA A 95 10.48 -34.05 -13.85
C ALA A 95 9.85 -32.93 -13.05
N VAL A 96 10.57 -31.81 -12.88
CA VAL A 96 10.06 -30.59 -12.29
C VAL A 96 9.44 -29.72 -13.39
N VAL A 97 8.19 -29.35 -13.21
CA VAL A 97 7.44 -28.49 -14.14
C VAL A 97 6.89 -27.29 -13.39
N PRO A 98 7.12 -26.04 -13.85
CA PRO A 98 7.91 -25.65 -15.01
C PRO A 98 9.43 -25.81 -14.78
N GLY A 99 10.19 -25.92 -15.84
CA GLY A 99 11.67 -26.00 -15.80
C GLY A 99 12.22 -26.96 -16.85
N PHE A 100 13.54 -27.10 -16.85
CA PHE A 100 14.21 -28.12 -17.65
C PHE A 100 14.36 -29.39 -16.82
N SER A 101 13.96 -30.53 -17.39
CA SER A 101 14.14 -31.84 -16.77
C SER A 101 14.62 -32.85 -17.81
N TYR A 102 15.68 -33.56 -17.49
CA TYR A 102 16.16 -34.70 -18.27
C TYR A 102 16.16 -35.94 -17.44
N THR A 103 15.38 -36.93 -17.86
CA THR A 103 15.18 -38.18 -17.10
C THR A 103 15.81 -39.35 -17.80
N VAL A 104 16.39 -40.24 -17.03
CA VAL A 104 16.92 -41.55 -17.48
C VAL A 104 16.08 -42.63 -16.86
N SER A 105 15.46 -43.47 -17.70
CA SER A 105 14.66 -44.63 -17.27
C SER A 105 15.22 -45.94 -17.81
N ASN A 106 14.87 -47.07 -17.17
CA ASN A 106 15.17 -48.39 -17.68
C ASN A 106 14.14 -48.80 -18.77
N SER A 107 14.35 -49.96 -19.38
CA SER A 107 13.46 -50.51 -20.40
C SER A 107 12.06 -50.89 -19.88
N ALA A 108 11.87 -50.99 -18.59
CA ALA A 108 10.57 -51.22 -17.94
C ALA A 108 9.83 -49.90 -17.64
N GLY A 109 10.48 -48.74 -17.89
CA GLY A 109 9.89 -47.40 -17.65
C GLY A 109 10.16 -46.85 -16.25
N ASP A 110 10.90 -47.57 -15.37
CA ASP A 110 11.26 -47.04 -14.06
C ASP A 110 12.32 -45.93 -14.20
N MET A 111 12.07 -44.79 -13.62
CA MET A 111 12.98 -43.66 -13.65
C MET A 111 14.18 -43.94 -12.74
N LYS A 112 15.39 -43.74 -13.24
CA LYS A 112 16.64 -44.00 -12.53
C LYS A 112 17.39 -42.75 -12.14
N ALA A 113 17.27 -41.72 -12.94
CA ALA A 113 17.85 -40.42 -12.66
C ALA A 113 17.04 -39.29 -13.33
N ALA A 114 17.03 -38.13 -12.71
CA ALA A 114 16.48 -36.92 -13.27
C ALA A 114 17.41 -35.74 -12.97
N VAL A 115 17.78 -34.98 -14.00
CA VAL A 115 18.45 -33.68 -13.88
C VAL A 115 17.40 -32.61 -13.98
N ASN A 116 17.29 -31.78 -12.97
CA ASN A 116 16.33 -30.70 -12.92
C ASN A 116 17.03 -29.36 -12.86
N ALA A 117 16.52 -28.38 -13.62
CA ALA A 117 16.96 -27.00 -13.57
C ALA A 117 15.77 -26.07 -13.78
N LEU A 118 15.58 -25.14 -12.87
CA LEU A 118 14.54 -24.12 -12.90
C LEU A 118 15.15 -22.75 -12.61
N ALA A 119 14.88 -21.79 -13.48
CA ALA A 119 15.17 -20.38 -13.24
C ALA A 119 13.83 -19.61 -13.23
N GLU A 120 13.60 -18.86 -12.16
CA GLU A 120 12.39 -18.05 -11.98
C GLU A 120 12.78 -16.58 -11.80
N LYS A 121 12.12 -15.70 -12.58
CA LYS A 121 12.29 -14.26 -12.45
C LYS A 121 10.92 -13.61 -12.44
N SER A 122 10.64 -12.83 -11.40
CA SER A 122 9.41 -12.08 -11.27
C SER A 122 9.71 -10.64 -10.85
N LEU A 123 9.04 -9.69 -11.50
CA LEU A 123 9.08 -8.28 -11.16
C LEU A 123 7.65 -7.83 -10.87
N VAL A 124 7.40 -7.41 -9.64
CA VAL A 124 6.12 -6.82 -9.23
C VAL A 124 6.37 -5.35 -8.94
N ASN A 125 5.60 -4.49 -9.60
CA ASN A 125 5.62 -3.04 -9.39
C ASN A 125 4.23 -2.58 -8.97
N VAL A 126 4.13 -1.99 -7.77
CA VAL A 126 2.89 -1.45 -7.22
C VAL A 126 3.06 0.05 -7.04
N ILE A 127 2.16 0.81 -7.64
CA ILE A 127 2.12 2.27 -7.51
C ILE A 127 0.75 2.66 -6.99
N SER A 128 0.73 3.38 -5.87
CA SER A 128 -0.49 3.93 -5.29
C SER A 128 -0.32 5.44 -5.10
N THR A 129 -1.27 6.22 -5.61
CA THR A 129 -1.21 7.68 -5.58
C THR A 129 -2.49 8.28 -4.97
N PRO A 130 -2.69 8.17 -3.63
CA PRO A 130 -3.80 8.85 -2.98
C PRO A 130 -3.61 10.37 -3.06
N SER A 131 -4.70 11.08 -3.31
CA SER A 131 -4.73 12.54 -3.35
C SER A 131 -5.90 13.09 -2.56
N VAL A 132 -5.69 14.22 -1.90
CA VAL A 132 -6.70 14.89 -1.09
C VAL A 132 -6.52 16.40 -1.15
N LEU A 133 -7.62 17.14 -1.30
CA LEU A 133 -7.67 18.59 -1.21
C LEU A 133 -8.10 18.99 0.19
N VAL A 134 -7.40 19.94 0.80
CA VAL A 134 -7.62 20.35 2.19
C VAL A 134 -7.41 21.86 2.35
N LEU A 135 -8.16 22.49 3.24
CA LEU A 135 -7.94 23.88 3.64
C LEU A 135 -6.66 24.03 4.46
N ASP A 136 -6.04 25.19 4.36
CA ASP A 136 -4.89 25.54 5.21
C ASP A 136 -5.21 25.38 6.69
N ASN A 137 -4.28 24.83 7.48
CA ASN A 137 -4.42 24.53 8.91
C ASN A 137 -5.59 23.60 9.29
N HIS A 138 -6.13 22.81 8.36
CA HIS A 138 -7.15 21.79 8.61
C HIS A 138 -6.61 20.40 8.30
N THR A 139 -7.17 19.40 8.97
CA THR A 139 -6.81 18.01 8.74
C THR A 139 -7.79 17.37 7.77
N ALA A 140 -7.26 16.69 6.76
CA ALA A 140 -8.02 15.84 5.86
C ALA A 140 -7.50 14.41 5.91
N ALA A 141 -8.40 13.45 5.72
CA ALA A 141 -8.07 12.04 5.64
C ALA A 141 -8.80 11.39 4.47
N ILE A 142 -8.09 10.55 3.74
CA ILE A 142 -8.63 9.66 2.71
C ILE A 142 -8.26 8.22 3.04
N HIS A 143 -9.21 7.32 2.93
CA HIS A 143 -8.99 5.88 3.05
C HIS A 143 -9.61 5.17 1.86
N VAL A 144 -8.80 4.40 1.12
CA VAL A 144 -9.21 3.64 -0.05
C VAL A 144 -8.78 2.19 0.17
N GLY A 145 -9.73 1.29 0.26
CA GLY A 145 -9.44 -0.11 0.53
C GLY A 145 -10.68 -0.93 0.88
N ASP A 146 -10.43 -2.17 1.31
CA ASP A 146 -11.44 -3.15 1.67
C ASP A 146 -11.38 -3.52 3.14
N GLN A 147 -12.48 -4.03 3.68
CA GLN A 147 -12.53 -4.61 5.01
C GLN A 147 -12.40 -6.13 4.95
N GLN A 148 -11.42 -6.69 5.66
CA GLN A 148 -11.20 -8.13 5.74
C GLN A 148 -11.71 -8.71 7.06
N PRO A 149 -12.54 -9.76 7.04
CA PRO A 149 -13.01 -10.42 8.26
C PRO A 149 -11.87 -11.23 8.90
N ILE A 150 -11.72 -11.09 10.22
CA ILE A 150 -10.77 -11.83 11.04
C ILE A 150 -11.53 -12.55 12.15
N GLN A 151 -11.30 -13.83 12.33
CA GLN A 151 -11.81 -14.56 13.47
C GLN A 151 -11.01 -14.19 14.73
N SER A 152 -11.67 -13.58 15.71
CA SER A 152 -11.01 -13.13 16.94
C SER A 152 -11.14 -14.13 18.09
N MET A 153 -12.19 -14.93 18.11
CA MET A 153 -12.41 -15.94 19.15
C MET A 153 -13.28 -17.08 18.62
N VAL A 154 -12.90 -18.30 18.97
CA VAL A 154 -13.74 -19.49 18.83
C VAL A 154 -13.93 -20.03 20.23
N SER A 155 -15.14 -19.96 20.77
CA SER A 155 -15.50 -20.52 22.08
C SER A 155 -16.39 -21.74 21.85
N VAL A 156 -15.99 -22.87 22.42
CA VAL A 156 -16.80 -24.10 22.41
C VAL A 156 -17.37 -24.26 23.82
N THR A 157 -18.70 -24.19 23.95
CA THR A 157 -19.39 -24.38 25.22
C THR A 157 -19.48 -25.89 25.51
N ASP A 158 -19.59 -26.26 26.78
CA ASP A 158 -19.68 -27.66 27.29
C ASP A 158 -20.81 -28.48 26.66
N GLY A 159 -21.73 -27.84 25.94
CA GLY A 159 -22.82 -28.45 25.15
C GLY A 159 -22.51 -28.61 23.66
N GLY A 160 -21.24 -28.39 23.19
CA GLY A 160 -20.85 -28.54 21.78
C GLY A 160 -21.26 -27.40 20.87
N VAL A 161 -21.78 -26.29 21.40
CA VAL A 161 -22.12 -25.09 20.60
C VAL A 161 -20.83 -24.28 20.38
N SER A 162 -20.45 -24.10 19.10
CA SER A 162 -19.34 -23.26 18.70
C SER A 162 -19.83 -21.83 18.44
N GLN A 163 -19.28 -20.87 19.16
CA GLN A 163 -19.50 -19.45 18.93
C GLN A 163 -18.23 -18.82 18.34
N THR A 164 -18.36 -18.22 17.16
CA THR A 164 -17.27 -17.54 16.47
C THR A 164 -17.53 -16.04 16.49
N SER A 165 -16.56 -15.24 16.96
CA SER A 165 -16.58 -13.78 16.85
C SER A 165 -15.75 -13.34 15.66
N ILE A 166 -16.29 -12.46 14.84
CA ILE A 166 -15.64 -11.93 13.65
C ILE A 166 -15.42 -10.42 13.84
N ASN A 167 -14.18 -9.98 13.69
CA ASN A 167 -13.82 -8.56 13.61
C ASN A 167 -13.40 -8.23 12.17
N TYR A 168 -13.66 -6.99 11.76
CA TYR A 168 -13.21 -6.50 10.45
C TYR A 168 -11.97 -5.65 10.62
N LYS A 169 -10.95 -5.91 9.79
CA LYS A 169 -9.75 -5.10 9.71
C LYS A 169 -9.76 -4.34 8.39
N ASP A 170 -9.55 -3.03 8.47
CA ASP A 170 -9.41 -2.17 7.30
C ASP A 170 -8.08 -2.49 6.60
N THR A 171 -8.13 -2.57 5.28
CA THR A 171 -6.98 -2.78 4.39
C THR A 171 -6.96 -1.72 3.30
N GLY A 172 -5.84 -1.57 2.61
CA GLY A 172 -5.64 -0.57 1.58
C GLY A 172 -4.78 0.60 2.03
N VAL A 173 -4.97 1.78 1.43
CA VAL A 173 -4.17 2.99 1.64
C VAL A 173 -4.95 4.02 2.43
N LYS A 174 -4.37 4.49 3.54
CA LYS A 174 -4.87 5.60 4.33
C LYS A 174 -3.84 6.72 4.32
N LEU A 175 -4.27 7.93 3.99
CA LEU A 175 -3.49 9.17 4.08
C LEU A 175 -4.25 10.15 4.97
N GLU A 176 -3.58 10.69 5.97
CA GLU A 176 -4.07 11.77 6.81
C GLU A 176 -3.02 12.88 6.81
N VAL A 177 -3.43 14.11 6.56
CA VAL A 177 -2.50 15.21 6.38
C VAL A 177 -3.09 16.53 6.87
N THR A 178 -2.22 17.35 7.48
CA THR A 178 -2.52 18.71 7.92
C THR A 178 -1.47 19.65 7.33
N PRO A 179 -1.81 20.44 6.30
CA PRO A 179 -0.91 21.45 5.76
C PRO A 179 -0.92 22.73 6.58
N SER A 180 0.18 23.48 6.53
CA SER A 180 0.26 24.87 6.95
C SER A 180 1.09 25.66 5.94
N VAL A 181 0.48 26.65 5.29
CA VAL A 181 1.05 27.41 4.18
C VAL A 181 1.60 28.72 4.70
N ASN A 182 2.83 29.09 4.30
CA ASN A 182 3.42 30.38 4.56
C ASN A 182 3.32 31.29 3.32
N ASP A 183 3.35 32.61 3.52
CA ASP A 183 3.25 33.64 2.45
C ASP A 183 4.29 33.47 1.31
N GLY A 184 5.36 32.69 1.52
CA GLY A 184 6.39 32.40 0.51
C GLY A 184 6.14 31.11 -0.29
N GLY A 185 4.95 30.49 -0.22
CA GLY A 185 4.63 29.24 -0.90
C GLY A 185 5.32 28.00 -0.33
N LEU A 186 5.89 28.11 0.87
CA LEU A 186 6.41 26.98 1.62
C LEU A 186 5.26 26.34 2.40
N VAL A 187 5.05 25.05 2.20
CA VAL A 187 4.01 24.26 2.86
C VAL A 187 4.64 23.35 3.88
N THR A 188 4.27 23.52 5.15
CA THR A 188 4.60 22.58 6.21
C THR A 188 3.49 21.54 6.28
N LEU A 189 3.85 20.27 6.25
CA LEU A 189 2.93 19.14 6.24
C LEU A 189 3.17 18.25 7.46
N ASP A 190 2.12 17.99 8.23
CA ASP A 190 2.05 16.86 9.14
C ASP A 190 1.38 15.70 8.40
N VAL A 191 2.11 14.62 8.16
CA VAL A 191 1.65 13.51 7.32
C VAL A 191 1.63 12.23 8.14
N MET A 192 0.51 11.52 8.10
CA MET A 192 0.37 10.14 8.56
C MET A 192 -0.14 9.29 7.41
N GLN A 193 0.64 8.31 7.01
CA GLN A 193 0.32 7.39 5.94
C GLN A 193 0.41 5.95 6.41
N SER A 194 -0.60 5.16 6.06
CA SER A 194 -0.66 3.73 6.35
C SER A 194 -1.05 2.96 5.09
N VAL A 195 -0.33 1.89 4.80
CA VAL A 195 -0.68 0.92 3.76
C VAL A 195 -0.80 -0.44 4.42
N THR A 196 -1.95 -1.07 4.27
CA THR A 196 -2.23 -2.42 4.80
C THR A 196 -2.61 -3.33 3.65
N ASP A 197 -1.74 -4.28 3.32
CA ASP A 197 -1.96 -5.27 2.29
C ASP A 197 -2.38 -6.61 2.90
N VAL A 198 -3.21 -7.32 2.14
CA VAL A 198 -3.68 -8.66 2.51
C VAL A 198 -2.72 -9.70 1.97
N GLY A 199 -2.06 -10.41 2.86
CA GLY A 199 -1.16 -11.49 2.51
C GLY A 199 -1.85 -12.85 2.33
N PRO A 200 -1.06 -13.90 2.15
CA PRO A 200 -1.56 -15.27 2.00
C PRO A 200 -2.26 -15.77 3.26
N VAL A 201 -3.07 -16.80 3.07
CA VAL A 201 -3.69 -17.52 4.19
C VAL A 201 -2.63 -18.37 4.89
N ASP A 202 -2.47 -18.19 6.19
CA ASP A 202 -1.63 -19.02 7.03
C ASP A 202 -2.23 -20.42 7.18
N ALA A 203 -1.43 -21.46 6.90
CA ALA A 203 -1.90 -22.84 6.87
C ALA A 203 -2.32 -23.39 8.26
N ALA A 204 -1.72 -22.89 9.33
CA ALA A 204 -2.00 -23.34 10.70
C ALA A 204 -3.25 -22.69 11.28
N THR A 205 -3.39 -21.38 11.10
CA THR A 205 -4.50 -20.59 11.65
C THR A 205 -5.68 -20.47 10.70
N ARG A 206 -5.48 -20.75 9.40
CA ARG A 206 -6.44 -20.53 8.31
C ARG A 206 -6.89 -19.06 8.20
N GLN A 207 -6.11 -18.14 8.77
CA GLN A 207 -6.37 -16.70 8.67
C GLN A 207 -5.39 -16.05 7.69
N ARG A 208 -5.77 -14.89 7.16
CA ARG A 208 -4.89 -14.11 6.30
C ARG A 208 -3.84 -13.37 7.13
N SER A 209 -2.62 -13.33 6.63
CA SER A 209 -1.61 -12.42 7.14
C SER A 209 -1.86 -11.00 6.64
N PHE A 210 -1.32 -9.99 7.33
CA PHE A 210 -1.40 -8.60 6.91
C PHE A 210 0.00 -8.02 6.92
N THR A 211 0.35 -7.32 5.84
CA THR A 211 1.57 -6.52 5.78
C THR A 211 1.18 -5.07 5.96
N GLU A 212 1.77 -4.40 6.94
CA GLU A 212 1.44 -3.03 7.29
C GLU A 212 2.69 -2.16 7.19
N ARG A 213 2.56 -1.01 6.53
CA ARG A 213 3.61 0.00 6.36
C ARG A 213 3.06 1.32 6.85
N ASN A 214 3.62 1.83 7.93
CA ASN A 214 3.21 3.08 8.54
C ASN A 214 4.34 4.10 8.46
N LEU A 215 4.00 5.32 8.09
CA LEU A 215 4.90 6.45 8.04
C LEU A 215 4.22 7.65 8.71
N SER A 216 4.94 8.31 9.63
CA SER A 216 4.53 9.57 10.22
C SER A 216 5.70 10.54 10.16
N SER A 217 5.49 11.73 9.59
CA SER A 217 6.55 12.71 9.39
C SER A 217 6.01 14.13 9.38
N ARG A 218 6.82 15.08 9.82
CA ARG A 218 6.60 16.52 9.64
C ARG A 218 7.69 17.07 8.74
N ILE A 219 7.29 17.68 7.62
CA ILE A 219 8.21 18.20 6.60
C ILE A 219 7.79 19.59 6.14
N ALA A 220 8.72 20.30 5.50
CA ALA A 220 8.41 21.56 4.80
C ALA A 220 8.91 21.44 3.35
N VAL A 221 8.03 21.75 2.40
CA VAL A 221 8.31 21.63 0.96
C VAL A 221 7.62 22.78 0.21
N ARG A 222 8.18 23.22 -0.91
CA ARG A 222 7.56 24.27 -1.74
C ARG A 222 6.38 23.71 -2.53
N SER A 223 5.40 24.55 -2.77
CA SER A 223 4.28 24.24 -3.66
C SER A 223 4.77 23.78 -5.03
N GLY A 224 4.31 22.62 -5.49
CA GLY A 224 4.67 21.99 -6.75
C GLY A 224 5.93 21.12 -6.74
N ASP A 225 6.75 21.18 -5.68
CA ASP A 225 7.93 20.32 -5.54
C ASP A 225 7.57 19.00 -4.89
N SER A 226 8.23 17.93 -5.31
CA SER A 226 8.11 16.59 -4.70
C SER A 226 9.26 16.34 -3.73
N VAL A 227 8.94 15.81 -2.56
CA VAL A 227 9.93 15.43 -1.55
C VAL A 227 9.76 13.97 -1.15
N VAL A 228 10.87 13.28 -0.96
CA VAL A 228 10.89 11.91 -0.44
C VAL A 228 10.67 11.96 1.07
N LEU A 229 9.61 11.31 1.55
CA LEU A 229 9.31 11.15 2.98
C LEU A 229 10.14 10.04 3.61
N GLY A 230 10.38 8.98 2.87
CA GLY A 230 11.14 7.82 3.33
C GLY A 230 11.14 6.70 2.31
N GLY A 231 11.89 5.66 2.63
CA GLY A 231 11.97 4.47 1.80
C GLY A 231 12.59 3.31 2.55
N LEU A 232 12.50 2.12 1.96
CA LEU A 232 13.10 0.89 2.46
C LEU A 232 13.71 0.15 1.27
N ILE A 233 14.93 -0.30 1.43
CA ILE A 233 15.55 -1.28 0.55
C ILE A 233 15.81 -2.52 1.39
N ARG A 234 15.23 -3.63 0.98
CA ARG A 234 15.42 -4.93 1.61
C ARG A 234 15.94 -5.90 0.57
N ASP A 235 17.05 -6.52 0.89
CA ASP A 235 17.67 -7.56 0.08
C ASP A 235 17.76 -8.84 0.93
N ASN A 236 17.21 -9.94 0.42
CA ASN A 236 17.18 -11.21 1.12
C ASN A 236 17.69 -12.30 0.19
N ASP A 237 18.96 -12.68 0.42
CA ASP A 237 19.61 -13.76 -0.29
C ASP A 237 19.53 -15.04 0.53
N THR A 238 18.96 -16.06 -0.06
CA THR A 238 18.89 -17.39 0.51
C THR A 238 19.61 -18.37 -0.40
N GLN A 239 20.64 -18.99 0.12
CA GLN A 239 21.35 -20.08 -0.55
C GLN A 239 21.22 -21.35 0.28
N SER A 240 20.63 -22.38 -0.32
CA SER A 240 20.49 -23.70 0.29
C SER A 240 21.17 -24.75 -0.58
N LYS A 241 22.00 -25.58 0.02
CA LYS A 241 22.62 -26.72 -0.64
C LYS A 241 22.34 -27.98 0.18
N SER A 242 21.66 -28.92 -0.41
CA SER A 242 21.30 -30.21 0.21
C SER A 242 21.88 -31.33 -0.62
N GLY A 243 22.39 -32.38 0.01
CA GLY A 243 23.02 -33.48 -0.73
C GLY A 243 23.58 -34.60 0.16
N VAL A 244 24.26 -35.52 -0.46
CA VAL A 244 24.92 -36.63 0.24
C VAL A 244 26.16 -36.09 0.99
N PRO A 245 26.24 -36.31 2.33
CA PRO A 245 27.38 -35.87 3.11
C PRO A 245 28.71 -36.40 2.52
N LEU A 246 29.75 -35.56 2.58
CA LEU A 246 31.08 -35.80 2.02
C LEU A 246 31.14 -35.78 0.47
N LEU A 247 30.16 -36.31 -0.24
CA LEU A 247 30.14 -36.33 -1.71
C LEU A 247 29.75 -34.97 -2.29
N MET A 248 28.85 -34.22 -1.61
CA MET A 248 28.42 -32.92 -2.05
C MET A 248 29.52 -31.84 -2.01
N ASP A 249 30.61 -32.09 -1.27
CA ASP A 249 31.72 -31.15 -1.07
C ASP A 249 32.91 -31.44 -2.03
N ILE A 250 32.83 -32.48 -2.86
CA ILE A 250 33.85 -32.78 -3.83
C ILE A 250 33.85 -31.73 -4.94
N PRO A 251 34.99 -31.07 -5.24
CA PRO A 251 35.09 -30.14 -6.35
C PRO A 251 34.66 -30.78 -7.66
N VAL A 252 33.86 -30.08 -8.47
CA VAL A 252 33.32 -30.51 -9.77
C VAL A 252 32.29 -31.63 -9.69
N LEU A 253 32.53 -32.70 -8.94
CA LEU A 253 31.61 -33.85 -8.83
C LEU A 253 30.49 -33.62 -7.80
N GLY A 254 30.65 -32.69 -6.88
CA GLY A 254 29.68 -32.46 -5.81
C GLY A 254 28.29 -32.04 -6.30
N SER A 255 28.19 -31.43 -7.47
CA SER A 255 26.92 -31.04 -8.10
C SER A 255 26.07 -32.28 -8.53
N LEU A 256 26.68 -33.45 -8.73
CA LEU A 256 25.98 -34.68 -9.04
C LEU A 256 25.35 -35.33 -7.80
N PHE A 257 25.73 -34.88 -6.61
CA PHE A 257 25.29 -35.39 -5.32
C PHE A 257 24.63 -34.34 -4.45
N SER A 258 24.22 -33.24 -5.06
CA SER A 258 23.61 -32.14 -4.34
C SER A 258 22.56 -31.39 -5.19
N ASN A 259 21.60 -30.82 -4.50
CA ASN A 259 20.70 -29.81 -5.01
C ASN A 259 21.10 -28.42 -4.47
N THR A 260 21.09 -27.43 -5.32
CA THR A 260 21.35 -26.03 -4.95
C THR A 260 20.14 -25.18 -5.28
N VAL A 261 19.66 -24.46 -4.29
CA VAL A 261 18.56 -23.49 -4.39
C VAL A 261 19.10 -22.14 -4.00
N ASN A 262 19.13 -21.21 -4.94
CA ASN A 262 19.45 -19.81 -4.70
C ASN A 262 18.18 -19.00 -4.92
N SER A 263 17.82 -18.15 -3.97
CA SER A 263 16.66 -17.27 -4.07
C SER A 263 17.05 -15.90 -3.55
N THR A 264 16.94 -14.89 -4.41
CA THR A 264 17.15 -13.48 -4.07
C THR A 264 15.81 -12.78 -4.16
N VAL A 265 15.37 -12.16 -3.06
CA VAL A 265 14.17 -11.32 -3.02
C VAL A 265 14.59 -9.92 -2.62
N ARG A 266 14.49 -8.98 -3.57
CA ARG A 266 14.79 -7.57 -3.35
C ARG A 266 13.51 -6.76 -3.39
N THR A 267 13.22 -6.05 -2.30
CA THR A 267 12.08 -5.15 -2.18
C THR A 267 12.58 -3.73 -1.97
N GLU A 268 12.12 -2.82 -2.80
CA GLU A 268 12.39 -1.39 -2.71
C GLU A 268 11.05 -0.67 -2.52
N LEU A 269 10.95 0.15 -1.49
CA LEU A 269 9.81 0.99 -1.19
C LEU A 269 10.26 2.44 -1.18
N LEU A 270 9.55 3.30 -1.89
CA LEU A 270 9.77 4.74 -1.87
C LEU A 270 8.43 5.46 -1.67
N VAL A 271 8.42 6.42 -0.75
CA VAL A 271 7.27 7.26 -0.47
C VAL A 271 7.65 8.71 -0.68
N PHE A 272 6.91 9.41 -1.53
CA PHE A 272 7.08 10.84 -1.76
C PHE A 272 5.74 11.57 -1.76
N ILE A 273 5.80 12.87 -1.50
CA ILE A 273 4.64 13.73 -1.40
C ILE A 273 4.88 15.03 -2.18
N THR A 274 3.83 15.53 -2.80
CA THR A 274 3.81 16.76 -3.59
C THR A 274 2.63 17.60 -3.16
N PRO A 275 2.81 18.72 -2.43
CA PRO A 275 1.76 19.68 -2.18
C PRO A 275 1.66 20.66 -3.33
N LYS A 276 0.44 21.06 -3.68
CA LYS A 276 0.14 22.13 -4.64
C LYS A 276 -0.84 23.10 -4.00
N VAL A 277 -0.38 24.30 -3.72
CA VAL A 277 -1.20 25.38 -3.16
C VAL A 277 -2.13 25.92 -4.24
N VAL A 278 -3.37 26.19 -3.88
CA VAL A 278 -4.43 26.72 -4.71
C VAL A 278 -5.00 27.95 -4.00
N GLU A 279 -4.77 29.12 -4.58
CA GLU A 279 -5.15 30.43 -3.99
C GLU A 279 -6.34 31.06 -4.70
N THR A 280 -6.64 30.63 -5.92
CA THR A 280 -7.67 31.23 -6.76
C THR A 280 -8.70 30.21 -7.25
N ASP A 281 -9.94 30.69 -7.50
CA ASP A 281 -11.01 29.84 -8.07
C ASP A 281 -10.67 29.30 -9.46
N ASP A 282 -9.91 30.06 -10.25
CA ASP A 282 -9.51 29.62 -11.59
C ASP A 282 -8.48 28.47 -11.52
N GLU A 283 -7.56 28.53 -10.56
CA GLU A 283 -6.64 27.42 -10.29
C GLU A 283 -7.38 26.18 -9.79
N LEU A 284 -8.39 26.35 -8.93
CA LEU A 284 -9.22 25.25 -8.44
C LEU A 284 -9.98 24.57 -9.60
N ARG A 285 -10.54 25.35 -10.52
CA ARG A 285 -11.19 24.80 -11.72
C ARG A 285 -10.21 24.09 -12.64
N ALA A 286 -9.04 24.69 -12.88
CA ALA A 286 -7.99 24.09 -13.69
C ALA A 286 -7.52 22.76 -13.09
N LEU A 287 -7.34 22.70 -11.77
CA LEU A 287 -7.01 21.48 -11.04
C LEU A 287 -8.07 20.39 -11.21
N GLY A 288 -9.36 20.77 -11.12
CA GLY A 288 -10.47 19.82 -11.33
C GLY A 288 -10.49 19.22 -12.74
N VAL A 289 -10.12 20.01 -13.76
CA VAL A 289 -9.97 19.52 -15.14
C VAL A 289 -8.76 18.58 -15.24
N GLU A 290 -7.60 18.99 -14.70
CA GLU A 290 -6.39 18.18 -14.71
C GLU A 290 -6.60 16.81 -14.05
N MET A 291 -7.25 16.78 -12.87
CA MET A 291 -7.55 15.54 -12.15
C MET A 291 -8.49 14.64 -12.96
N ARG A 292 -9.49 15.20 -13.60
CA ARG A 292 -10.40 14.44 -14.47
C ARG A 292 -9.67 13.85 -15.68
N ASP A 293 -8.80 14.63 -16.33
CA ASP A 293 -8.06 14.17 -17.51
C ASP A 293 -7.05 13.05 -17.17
N ARG A 294 -6.49 13.08 -15.96
CA ARG A 294 -5.64 11.97 -15.45
C ARG A 294 -6.43 10.69 -15.20
N MET A 295 -7.72 10.79 -14.91
CA MET A 295 -8.60 9.65 -14.66
C MET A 295 -9.23 9.15 -15.96
N GLN A 296 -8.46 8.56 -16.86
CA GLN A 296 -8.88 8.08 -18.20
C GLN A 296 -10.05 7.07 -18.21
N GLY A 297 -10.45 6.55 -17.05
CA GLY A 297 -11.58 5.63 -16.91
C GLY A 297 -12.93 6.30 -16.58
N ILE A 298 -12.95 7.62 -16.32
CA ILE A 298 -14.16 8.37 -15.93
C ILE A 298 -14.60 9.28 -17.09
N THR A 299 -14.46 8.80 -18.33
CA THR A 299 -14.70 9.60 -19.52
C THR A 299 -16.16 9.77 -19.80
N ASP A 300 -17.14 9.88 -19.19
CA ASP A 300 -18.50 10.32 -19.60
C ASP A 300 -19.50 10.42 -18.42
N PHE A 301 -19.15 11.23 -17.40
CA PHE A 301 -20.22 11.72 -16.50
C PHE A 301 -20.95 12.97 -17.05
N SER A 302 -20.53 13.53 -18.19
CA SER A 302 -21.22 14.65 -18.81
C SER A 302 -22.55 14.29 -19.49
N ASP A 303 -22.76 12.99 -19.74
CA ASP A 303 -23.96 12.46 -20.42
C ASP A 303 -24.90 11.68 -19.51
N VAL A 304 -24.67 11.65 -18.19
CA VAL A 304 -25.68 11.15 -17.27
C VAL A 304 -26.67 12.29 -16.99
N PRO A 305 -27.87 12.29 -17.59
CA PRO A 305 -28.88 13.28 -17.25
C PRO A 305 -29.23 13.06 -15.77
N ILE A 306 -28.90 14.06 -14.94
CA ILE A 306 -29.39 14.09 -13.57
C ILE A 306 -30.88 14.37 -13.69
N ASP A 307 -31.70 13.31 -13.69
CA ASP A 307 -33.14 13.40 -13.63
C ASP A 307 -33.53 13.87 -12.23
N LEU A 308 -33.67 15.17 -12.08
CA LEU A 308 -34.14 15.83 -10.87
C LEU A 308 -35.67 15.86 -10.76
N GLU A 309 -36.39 15.26 -11.72
CA GLU A 309 -37.83 15.13 -11.70
C GLU A 309 -38.23 13.73 -11.21
N GLN A 310 -38.26 13.48 -9.92
CA GLN A 310 -39.24 12.61 -9.24
C GLN A 310 -39.00 12.62 -7.72
N ARG A 311 -39.37 13.73 -7.08
CA ARG A 311 -39.91 13.67 -5.72
C ARG A 311 -41.24 14.40 -5.71
N ASP A 312 -42.27 13.65 -6.07
CA ASP A 312 -43.65 14.00 -5.72
C ASP A 312 -43.84 13.71 -4.20
N PRO A 313 -44.26 14.66 -3.40
CA PRO A 313 -44.56 14.42 -2.00
C PRO A 313 -45.96 13.79 -1.88
N GLN A 314 -46.03 12.56 -1.40
CA GLN A 314 -47.21 12.05 -0.75
C GLN A 314 -46.98 11.90 0.73
#